data_cb5cac34e968be93d386ef3a10247f44
#
_entry.id   cb5cac34e968be93d386ef3a10247f44
#
_cell.length_a   1.000
_cell.length_b   1.000
_cell.length_c   1.000
_cell.angle_alpha   90.00
_cell.angle_beta   90.00
_cell.angle_gamma   90.00
#
_symmetry.space_group_name_H-M   'P 1'
#
loop_
_entity.id
_entity.type
_entity.pdbx_description
1 polymer ?
#
loop_
_entity_poly.entity_id
_entity_poly.type
_entity_poly.pdbx_seq_one_letter_code
_entity_poly.pdbx_strand_id
1 'polypeptide(L)'
;ISGIDVSSTALLRDTRAESTSLSISSTTTFPPLYANLSAGASYGFGGGEQAIDEDIIKTRSSSYNIHGKASVAPVKWLELRYDISYACAESRFANERNTTTSLTHSSAIHVFPIAVLDLSLNYDHVRRQITADRHKRMTLFNASAQYKLKRLVLRLELDNLLNQRSYAYTVFDGINAYSFDYGLCGRTAMLRATFKL
;
A
#
# COMPACT_ATOMS: atom_id res chain seq x y z
N ILE A 1 -8.48 4.11 20.05
CA ILE A 1 -9.27 5.26 19.57
C ILE A 1 -9.98 4.79 18.31
N SER A 2 -11.29 4.95 18.26
CA SER A 2 -12.12 4.65 17.10
C SER A 2 -12.79 5.93 16.62
N GLY A 3 -12.90 6.11 15.32
CA GLY A 3 -13.52 7.28 14.71
C GLY A 3 -14.31 6.92 13.45
N ILE A 4 -15.33 7.71 13.14
CA ILE A 4 -16.06 7.66 11.88
C ILE A 4 -15.93 9.05 11.23
N ASP A 5 -15.40 9.09 10.03
CA ASP A 5 -15.30 10.30 9.23
C ASP A 5 -16.20 10.21 7.99
N VAL A 6 -16.93 11.29 7.72
CA VAL A 6 -17.72 11.45 6.51
C VAL A 6 -17.28 12.75 5.82
N SER A 7 -16.86 12.63 4.57
CA SER A 7 -16.52 13.79 3.75
C SER A 7 -17.31 13.79 2.44
N SER A 8 -17.70 14.96 1.97
CA SER A 8 -18.31 15.15 0.65
C SER A 8 -17.70 16.36 -0.04
N THR A 9 -17.41 16.22 -1.33
CA THR A 9 -16.86 17.29 -2.15
C THR A 9 -17.68 17.41 -3.43
N ALA A 10 -18.15 18.61 -3.74
CA ALA A 10 -18.81 18.93 -5.00
C ALA A 10 -18.01 19.99 -5.74
N LEU A 11 -17.67 19.72 -7.00
CA LEU A 11 -16.99 20.65 -7.90
C LEU A 11 -17.95 21.10 -9.01
N LEU A 12 -18.16 22.41 -9.08
CA LEU A 12 -18.96 23.07 -10.12
C LEU A 12 -18.00 23.54 -11.23
N ARG A 13 -17.98 22.80 -12.33
CA ARG A 13 -17.49 23.25 -13.65
C ARG A 13 -18.57 22.89 -14.67
N ASP A 14 -18.34 23.14 -15.95
CA ASP A 14 -19.26 22.77 -17.06
C ASP A 14 -19.66 21.28 -17.05
N THR A 15 -18.90 20.46 -16.32
CA THR A 15 -19.23 19.07 -15.98
C THR A 15 -19.39 18.92 -14.47
N ARG A 16 -20.53 18.41 -14.03
CA ARG A 16 -20.85 18.20 -12.61
C ARG A 16 -20.21 16.92 -12.11
N ALA A 17 -19.40 17.01 -11.05
CA ALA A 17 -18.84 15.85 -10.37
C ALA A 17 -19.14 15.91 -8.88
N GLU A 18 -19.61 14.81 -8.31
CA GLU A 18 -19.94 14.68 -6.89
C GLU A 18 -19.23 13.43 -6.33
N SER A 19 -18.66 13.55 -5.13
CA SER A 19 -18.09 12.40 -4.43
C SER A 19 -18.40 12.46 -2.95
N THR A 20 -18.64 11.30 -2.37
CA THR A 20 -18.87 11.15 -0.92
C THR A 20 -18.03 9.97 -0.44
N SER A 21 -17.41 10.11 0.71
CA SER A 21 -16.67 9.01 1.34
C SER A 21 -17.07 8.85 2.79
N LEU A 22 -17.09 7.59 3.23
CA LEU A 22 -17.31 7.18 4.61
C LEU A 22 -16.13 6.33 5.05
N SER A 23 -15.53 6.63 6.19
CA SER A 23 -14.46 5.81 6.75
C SER A 23 -14.70 5.49 8.23
N ILE A 24 -14.27 4.32 8.62
CA ILE A 24 -14.25 3.86 10.01
C ILE A 24 -12.88 3.26 10.31
N SER A 25 -12.33 3.61 11.45
CA SER A 25 -11.07 3.04 11.91
C SER A 25 -11.09 2.77 13.42
N SER A 26 -10.36 1.74 13.83
CA SER A 26 -10.19 1.39 15.23
C SER A 26 -8.73 1.01 15.49
N THR A 27 -8.21 1.43 16.62
CA THR A 27 -6.86 1.07 17.08
C THR A 27 -6.93 0.61 18.52
N THR A 28 -6.34 -0.55 18.79
CA THR A 28 -6.31 -1.18 20.12
C THR A 28 -4.88 -1.53 20.47
N THR A 29 -4.51 -1.25 21.71
CA THR A 29 -3.18 -1.58 22.29
C THR A 29 -3.33 -2.65 23.35
N PHE A 30 -2.49 -3.68 23.29
CA PHE A 30 -2.39 -4.75 24.29
C PHE A 30 -1.05 -4.65 25.02
N PRO A 31 -1.01 -3.98 26.20
CA PRO A 31 0.25 -3.70 26.89
C PRO A 31 1.08 -4.93 27.25
N PRO A 32 0.50 -6.08 27.66
CA PRO A 32 1.30 -7.26 28.05
C PRO A 32 2.16 -7.82 26.92
N LEU A 33 1.73 -7.65 25.67
CA LEU A 33 2.45 -8.14 24.48
C LEU A 33 3.13 -7.03 23.70
N TYR A 34 3.09 -5.79 24.19
CA TYR A 34 3.49 -4.60 23.43
C TYR A 34 2.92 -4.65 22.00
N ALA A 35 1.64 -5.02 21.91
CA ALA A 35 0.97 -5.20 20.64
C ALA A 35 0.06 -4.02 20.36
N ASN A 36 0.14 -3.50 19.12
CA ASN A 36 -0.76 -2.51 18.58
C ASN A 36 -1.46 -3.11 17.37
N LEU A 37 -2.78 -3.10 17.40
CA LEU A 37 -3.62 -3.55 16.31
C LEU A 37 -4.46 -2.39 15.82
N SER A 38 -4.49 -2.15 14.52
CA SER A 38 -5.40 -1.22 13.90
C SER A 38 -6.09 -1.85 12.71
N ALA A 39 -7.35 -1.54 12.54
CA ALA A 39 -8.14 -1.94 11.40
C ALA A 39 -9.02 -0.78 10.95
N GLY A 40 -9.26 -0.69 9.66
CA GLY A 40 -10.14 0.33 9.12
C GLY A 40 -10.75 -0.10 7.80
N ALA A 41 -11.86 0.52 7.49
CA ALA A 41 -12.54 0.37 6.22
C ALA A 41 -13.01 1.75 5.73
N SER A 42 -12.95 1.95 4.44
CA SER A 42 -13.52 3.14 3.80
C SER A 42 -14.32 2.74 2.58
N TYR A 43 -15.40 3.46 2.35
CA TYR A 43 -16.23 3.35 1.17
C TYR A 43 -16.42 4.73 0.57
N GLY A 44 -16.16 4.84 -0.72
CA GLY A 44 -16.37 6.06 -1.48
C GLY A 44 -17.30 5.78 -2.66
N PHE A 45 -18.16 6.72 -2.97
CA PHE A 45 -18.94 6.70 -4.20
C PHE A 45 -19.01 8.10 -4.78
N GLY A 46 -19.11 8.16 -6.09
CA GLY A 46 -19.19 9.43 -6.80
C GLY A 46 -19.82 9.24 -8.16
N GLY A 47 -20.13 10.34 -8.77
CA GLY A 47 -20.63 10.39 -10.13
C GLY A 47 -20.27 11.71 -10.77
N GLY A 48 -20.25 11.71 -12.09
CA GLY A 48 -19.97 12.93 -12.85
C GLY A 48 -20.50 12.80 -14.27
N GLU A 49 -20.43 13.92 -14.95
CA GLU A 49 -20.73 14.00 -16.37
C GLU A 49 -19.44 14.32 -17.09
N GLN A 50 -19.14 13.58 -18.14
CA GLN A 50 -17.96 13.79 -18.97
C GLN A 50 -18.41 14.00 -20.41
N ALA A 51 -18.00 15.12 -21.00
CA ALA A 51 -18.24 15.39 -22.40
C ALA A 51 -17.21 14.62 -23.25
N ILE A 52 -17.70 13.82 -24.18
CA ILE A 52 -16.88 13.08 -25.14
C ILE A 52 -17.46 13.36 -26.53
N ASP A 53 -16.67 14.02 -27.36
CA ASP A 53 -17.10 14.59 -28.63
C ASP A 53 -18.30 15.54 -28.43
N GLU A 54 -19.49 15.20 -28.85
CA GLU A 54 -20.70 16.01 -28.65
C GLU A 54 -21.67 15.39 -27.63
N ASP A 55 -21.32 14.23 -27.03
CA ASP A 55 -22.16 13.49 -26.09
C ASP A 55 -21.73 13.73 -24.63
N ILE A 56 -22.72 13.88 -23.74
CA ILE A 56 -22.50 13.93 -22.30
C ILE A 56 -22.71 12.50 -21.75
N ILE A 57 -21.63 11.89 -21.29
CA ILE A 57 -21.64 10.55 -20.71
C ILE A 57 -21.66 10.68 -19.18
N LYS A 58 -22.63 10.04 -18.55
CA LYS A 58 -22.67 9.93 -17.08
C LYS A 58 -21.76 8.81 -16.61
N THR A 59 -20.87 9.17 -15.69
CA THR A 59 -19.97 8.23 -15.03
C THR A 59 -20.40 8.03 -13.57
N ARG A 60 -20.25 6.82 -13.07
CA ARG A 60 -20.40 6.50 -11.64
C ARG A 60 -19.19 5.72 -11.19
N SER A 61 -18.67 6.06 -10.04
CA SER A 61 -17.56 5.35 -9.43
C SER A 61 -17.91 4.96 -7.99
N SER A 62 -17.44 3.80 -7.60
CA SER A 62 -17.45 3.39 -6.20
C SER A 62 -16.14 2.73 -5.85
N SER A 63 -15.68 2.93 -4.63
CA SER A 63 -14.45 2.31 -4.15
C SER A 63 -14.63 1.88 -2.69
N TYR A 64 -14.01 0.77 -2.34
CA TYR A 64 -13.87 0.39 -0.95
C TYR A 64 -12.43 -0.04 -0.68
N ASN A 65 -11.97 0.28 0.51
CA ASN A 65 -10.68 -0.11 1.02
C ASN A 65 -10.84 -0.68 2.42
N ILE A 66 -10.20 -1.80 2.67
CA ILE A 66 -10.10 -2.42 3.99
C ILE A 66 -8.62 -2.58 4.30
N HIS A 67 -8.20 -2.12 5.47
CA HIS A 67 -6.82 -2.27 5.89
C HIS A 67 -6.72 -2.76 7.33
N GLY A 68 -5.66 -3.47 7.60
CA GLY A 68 -5.30 -3.93 8.93
C GLY A 68 -3.80 -3.79 9.15
N LYS A 69 -3.41 -3.40 10.35
CA LYS A 69 -2.02 -3.29 10.77
C LYS A 69 -1.86 -3.94 12.13
N ALA A 70 -0.79 -4.70 12.27
CA ALA A 70 -0.38 -5.29 13.53
C ALA A 70 1.11 -5.01 13.77
N SER A 71 1.44 -4.60 14.99
CA SER A 71 2.82 -4.49 15.46
C SER A 71 2.90 -5.15 16.82
N VAL A 72 3.80 -6.09 16.97
CA VAL A 72 3.94 -6.90 18.19
C VAL A 72 5.42 -7.02 18.55
N ALA A 73 5.75 -6.73 19.80
CA ALA A 73 7.09 -6.96 20.35
C ALA A 73 7.01 -7.97 21.51
N PRO A 74 6.87 -9.26 21.22
CA PRO A 74 6.60 -10.28 22.23
C PRO A 74 7.76 -10.44 23.22
N VAL A 75 8.97 -10.07 22.78
CA VAL A 75 10.18 -10.06 23.58
C VAL A 75 11.04 -8.85 23.20
N LYS A 76 11.93 -8.41 24.10
CA LYS A 76 12.75 -7.19 23.90
C LYS A 76 13.68 -7.21 22.68
N TRP A 77 13.98 -8.39 22.16
CA TRP A 77 14.89 -8.57 21.03
C TRP A 77 14.16 -8.87 19.70
N LEU A 78 12.82 -8.92 19.69
CA LEU A 78 12.03 -9.24 18.49
C LEU A 78 10.86 -8.27 18.35
N GLU A 79 10.75 -7.66 17.18
CA GLU A 79 9.60 -6.88 16.76
C GLU A 79 9.07 -7.42 15.43
N LEU A 80 7.76 -7.63 15.36
CA LEU A 80 7.04 -8.11 14.19
C LEU A 80 6.03 -7.05 13.76
N ARG A 81 6.00 -6.73 12.48
CA ARG A 81 4.99 -5.85 11.89
C ARG A 81 4.32 -6.55 10.71
N TYR A 82 3.05 -6.35 10.59
CA TYR A 82 2.26 -6.84 9.47
C TYR A 82 1.22 -5.81 9.07
N ASP A 83 1.18 -5.50 7.78
CA ASP A 83 0.22 -4.61 7.15
C ASP A 83 -0.48 -5.36 6.02
N ILE A 84 -1.81 -5.27 5.96
CA ILE A 84 -2.63 -5.79 4.88
C ILE A 84 -3.60 -4.72 4.40
N SER A 85 -3.75 -4.59 3.10
CA SER A 85 -4.72 -3.67 2.50
C SER A 85 -5.36 -4.33 1.28
N TYR A 86 -6.68 -4.29 1.23
CA TYR A 86 -7.47 -4.68 0.07
C TYR A 86 -8.26 -3.49 -0.41
N ALA A 87 -8.12 -3.15 -1.67
CA ALA A 87 -8.84 -2.09 -2.33
C ALA A 87 -9.57 -2.63 -3.57
N CYS A 88 -10.79 -2.17 -3.77
CA CYS A 88 -11.55 -2.41 -4.98
C CYS A 88 -12.15 -1.08 -5.44
N ALA A 89 -12.01 -0.78 -6.72
CA ALA A 89 -12.62 0.35 -7.36
C ALA A 89 -13.43 -0.12 -8.57
N GLU A 90 -14.63 0.38 -8.69
CA GLU A 90 -15.54 0.14 -9.78
C GLU A 90 -15.89 1.46 -10.46
N SER A 91 -15.79 1.49 -11.77
CA SER A 91 -16.22 2.60 -12.61
C SER A 91 -17.23 2.10 -13.63
N ARG A 92 -18.34 2.80 -13.75
CA ARG A 92 -19.40 2.52 -14.73
C ARG A 92 -19.60 3.75 -15.61
N PHE A 93 -19.61 3.53 -16.89
CA PHE A 93 -19.93 4.56 -17.88
C PHE A 93 -20.70 3.91 -19.04
N ALA A 94 -21.75 4.56 -19.48
CA ALA A 94 -22.70 4.00 -20.44
C ALA A 94 -23.11 2.56 -20.04
N ASN A 95 -22.79 1.56 -20.86
CA ASN A 95 -23.07 0.14 -20.62
C ASN A 95 -21.83 -0.65 -20.17
N GLU A 96 -20.70 0.02 -19.92
CA GLU A 96 -19.47 -0.63 -19.53
C GLU A 96 -19.23 -0.53 -18.03
N ARG A 97 -18.64 -1.57 -17.47
CA ARG A 97 -18.25 -1.68 -16.08
C ARG A 97 -16.80 -2.11 -15.99
N ASN A 98 -15.98 -1.27 -15.41
CA ASN A 98 -14.58 -1.57 -15.13
C ASN A 98 -14.39 -1.75 -13.61
N THR A 99 -13.76 -2.84 -13.24
CA THR A 99 -13.44 -3.14 -11.85
C THR A 99 -11.96 -3.38 -11.73
N THR A 100 -11.35 -2.74 -10.74
CA THR A 100 -9.95 -2.98 -10.37
C THR A 100 -9.85 -3.42 -8.92
N THR A 101 -9.04 -4.44 -8.68
CA THR A 101 -8.75 -4.93 -7.34
C THR A 101 -7.25 -4.87 -7.05
N SER A 102 -6.91 -4.53 -5.82
CA SER A 102 -5.54 -4.52 -5.33
C SER A 102 -5.48 -5.14 -3.95
N LEU A 103 -4.57 -6.08 -3.76
CA LEU A 103 -4.25 -6.67 -2.47
C LEU A 103 -2.77 -6.44 -2.19
N THR A 104 -2.47 -5.81 -1.07
CA THR A 104 -1.10 -5.54 -0.62
C THR A 104 -0.88 -6.18 0.75
N HIS A 105 0.22 -6.87 0.91
CA HIS A 105 0.69 -7.34 2.20
C HIS A 105 2.13 -6.88 2.39
N SER A 106 2.43 -6.35 3.56
CA SER A 106 3.78 -6.02 3.96
C SER A 106 4.05 -6.65 5.33
N SER A 107 5.18 -7.27 5.48
CA SER A 107 5.64 -7.78 6.78
C SER A 107 7.09 -7.38 7.03
N ALA A 108 7.37 -7.02 8.27
CA ALA A 108 8.72 -6.71 8.72
C ALA A 108 9.02 -7.49 10.00
N ILE A 109 10.21 -8.05 10.05
CA ILE A 109 10.77 -8.73 11.23
C ILE A 109 12.03 -7.97 11.59
N HIS A 110 12.08 -7.44 12.81
CA HIS A 110 13.28 -6.84 13.40
C HIS A 110 13.77 -7.70 14.56
N VAL A 111 15.04 -8.04 14.51
CA VAL A 111 15.71 -8.86 15.53
C VAL A 111 16.90 -8.10 16.08
N PHE A 112 16.94 -7.93 17.40
CA PHE A 112 17.99 -7.24 18.14
C PHE A 112 18.71 -8.25 19.05
N PRO A 113 19.52 -9.17 18.50
CA PRO A 113 20.10 -10.25 19.30
C PRO A 113 21.03 -9.74 20.40
N ILE A 114 21.67 -8.61 20.15
CA ILE A 114 22.48 -7.86 21.12
C ILE A 114 22.27 -6.35 20.88
N ALA A 115 22.55 -5.52 21.85
CA ALA A 115 22.28 -4.07 21.81
C ALA A 115 22.95 -3.31 20.64
N VAL A 116 24.01 -3.90 20.04
CA VAL A 116 24.76 -3.29 18.94
C VAL A 116 24.38 -3.84 17.56
N LEU A 117 23.61 -4.92 17.48
CA LEU A 117 23.25 -5.58 16.24
C LEU A 117 21.74 -5.50 16.01
N ASP A 118 21.35 -4.96 14.86
CA ASP A 118 19.98 -4.85 14.37
C ASP A 118 19.90 -5.58 13.03
N LEU A 119 19.04 -6.58 12.95
CA LEU A 119 18.77 -7.36 11.74
C LEU A 119 17.32 -7.09 11.34
N SER A 120 17.08 -6.85 10.06
CA SER A 120 15.71 -6.71 9.56
C SER A 120 15.49 -7.52 8.29
N LEU A 121 14.27 -8.06 8.19
CA LEU A 121 13.73 -8.70 7.01
C LEU A 121 12.43 -8.01 6.67
N ASN A 122 12.28 -7.62 5.41
CA ASN A 122 11.07 -6.98 4.91
C ASN A 122 10.55 -7.77 3.71
N TYR A 123 9.26 -8.05 3.73
CA TYR A 123 8.55 -8.72 2.66
C TYR A 123 7.38 -7.87 2.23
N ASP A 124 7.31 -7.54 0.94
CA ASP A 124 6.23 -6.79 0.32
C ASP A 124 5.65 -7.61 -0.83
N HIS A 125 4.34 -7.81 -0.80
CA HIS A 125 3.61 -8.47 -1.86
C HIS A 125 2.44 -7.62 -2.31
N VAL A 126 2.38 -7.37 -3.60
CA VAL A 126 1.29 -6.62 -4.23
C VAL A 126 0.70 -7.48 -5.35
N ARG A 127 -0.61 -7.67 -5.31
CA ARG A 127 -1.39 -8.27 -6.38
C ARG A 127 -2.37 -7.23 -6.88
N ARG A 128 -2.26 -6.85 -8.15
CA ARG A 128 -3.18 -5.90 -8.79
C ARG A 128 -3.82 -6.52 -10.02
N GLN A 129 -5.08 -6.20 -10.22
CA GLN A 129 -5.81 -6.52 -11.44
C GLN A 129 -5.37 -5.55 -12.54
N ILE A 130 -5.14 -6.07 -13.75
CA ILE A 130 -4.78 -5.30 -14.94
C ILE A 130 -5.94 -5.26 -15.93
N THR A 131 -6.62 -6.38 -16.10
CA THR A 131 -7.86 -6.52 -16.88
C THR A 131 -8.80 -7.44 -16.12
N ALA A 132 -10.04 -7.62 -16.60
CA ALA A 132 -11.02 -8.48 -15.93
C ALA A 132 -10.45 -9.85 -15.53
N ASP A 133 -9.62 -10.46 -16.40
CA ASP A 133 -9.11 -11.82 -16.22
C ASP A 133 -7.61 -11.89 -15.86
N ARG A 134 -6.91 -10.76 -15.82
CA ARG A 134 -5.46 -10.74 -15.63
C ARG A 134 -5.06 -9.98 -14.37
N HIS A 135 -4.28 -10.65 -13.55
CA HIS A 135 -3.66 -10.08 -12.37
C HIS A 135 -2.14 -10.08 -12.50
N LYS A 136 -1.49 -9.04 -12.09
CA LYS A 136 -0.04 -8.99 -11.93
C LYS A 136 0.33 -9.04 -10.44
N ARG A 137 1.42 -9.70 -10.16
CA ARG A 137 1.97 -9.85 -8.81
C ARG A 137 3.37 -9.27 -8.80
N MET A 138 3.69 -8.57 -7.74
CA MET A 138 5.03 -8.13 -7.42
C MET A 138 5.36 -8.62 -6.01
N THR A 139 6.54 -9.17 -5.85
CA THR A 139 7.03 -9.60 -4.53
C THR A 139 8.44 -9.08 -4.36
N LEU A 140 8.66 -8.30 -3.33
CA LEU A 140 9.98 -7.81 -2.93
C LEU A 140 10.35 -8.43 -1.58
N PHE A 141 11.59 -8.82 -1.47
CA PHE A 141 12.17 -9.34 -0.24
C PHE A 141 13.50 -8.65 -0.02
N ASN A 142 13.60 -7.93 1.09
CA ASN A 142 14.75 -7.12 1.44
C ASN A 142 15.29 -7.55 2.82
N ALA A 143 16.60 -7.51 2.99
CA ALA A 143 17.23 -7.79 4.26
C ALA A 143 18.22 -6.68 4.61
N SER A 144 18.36 -6.36 5.88
CA SER A 144 19.43 -5.48 6.33
C SER A 144 20.05 -5.95 7.65
N ALA A 145 21.32 -5.62 7.81
CA ALA A 145 22.04 -5.81 9.06
C ALA A 145 22.78 -4.53 9.41
N GLN A 146 22.57 -4.04 10.64
CA GLN A 146 23.23 -2.85 11.13
C GLN A 146 24.02 -3.19 12.40
N TYR A 147 25.29 -2.85 12.38
CA TYR A 147 26.20 -3.03 13.53
C TYR A 147 26.68 -1.67 14.04
N LYS A 148 26.42 -1.39 15.32
CA LYS A 148 26.70 -0.11 15.98
C LYS A 148 27.94 -0.24 16.86
N LEU A 149 29.04 0.37 16.44
CA LEU A 149 30.22 0.60 17.26
C LEU A 149 30.17 1.99 17.92
N LYS A 150 31.05 2.26 18.85
CA LYS A 150 31.06 3.56 19.58
C LYS A 150 31.06 4.80 18.64
N ARG A 151 31.90 4.74 17.59
CA ARG A 151 32.07 5.85 16.63
C ARG A 151 31.77 5.47 15.18
N LEU A 152 31.38 4.23 14.91
CA LEU A 152 31.14 3.72 13.57
C LEU A 152 29.84 2.93 13.55
N VAL A 153 29.00 3.21 12.57
CA VAL A 153 27.83 2.40 12.25
C VAL A 153 28.04 1.78 10.88
N LEU A 154 28.05 0.45 10.82
CA LEU A 154 28.08 -0.31 9.57
C LEU A 154 26.68 -0.80 9.26
N ARG A 155 26.21 -0.61 8.03
CA ARG A 155 24.92 -1.10 7.57
C ARG A 155 25.08 -1.79 6.22
N LEU A 156 24.69 -3.05 6.18
CA LEU A 156 24.55 -3.85 4.97
C LEU A 156 23.07 -3.87 4.58
N GLU A 157 22.75 -3.51 3.35
CA GLU A 157 21.41 -3.56 2.79
C GLU A 157 21.42 -4.49 1.57
N LEU A 158 20.47 -5.41 1.53
CA LEU A 158 20.26 -6.35 0.44
C LEU A 158 18.83 -6.17 -0.06
N ASP A 159 18.67 -5.58 -1.24
CA ASP A 159 17.38 -5.27 -1.80
C ASP A 159 17.04 -6.22 -2.95
N ASN A 160 15.72 -6.44 -3.08
CA ASN A 160 15.14 -7.23 -4.16
C ASN A 160 15.77 -8.63 -4.30
N LEU A 161 15.90 -9.36 -3.19
CA LEU A 161 16.52 -10.69 -3.15
C LEU A 161 15.87 -11.69 -4.10
N LEU A 162 14.58 -11.51 -4.40
CA LEU A 162 13.83 -12.33 -5.37
C LEU A 162 14.09 -11.94 -6.83
N ASN A 163 14.87 -10.87 -7.08
CA ASN A 163 15.22 -10.38 -8.41
C ASN A 163 14.00 -10.04 -9.28
N GLN A 164 13.01 -9.39 -8.70
CA GLN A 164 11.86 -8.89 -9.45
C GLN A 164 12.31 -7.80 -10.43
N ARG A 165 12.08 -7.99 -11.73
CA ARG A 165 12.60 -7.11 -12.79
C ARG A 165 11.58 -6.12 -13.34
N SER A 166 10.31 -6.38 -13.16
CA SER A 166 9.26 -5.50 -13.67
C SER A 166 8.07 -5.43 -12.74
N TYR A 167 7.40 -4.30 -12.76
CA TYR A 167 6.13 -4.07 -12.11
C TYR A 167 5.20 -3.35 -13.07
N ALA A 168 4.02 -3.92 -13.31
CA ALA A 168 3.02 -3.29 -14.16
C ALA A 168 1.68 -3.19 -13.42
N TYR A 169 0.94 -2.13 -13.69
CA TYR A 169 -0.43 -1.95 -13.21
C TYR A 169 -1.24 -1.11 -14.19
N THR A 170 -2.56 -1.22 -14.09
CA THR A 170 -3.51 -0.40 -14.86
C THR A 170 -4.33 0.44 -13.90
N VAL A 171 -4.54 1.69 -14.24
CA VAL A 171 -5.44 2.62 -13.56
C VAL A 171 -6.55 2.97 -14.53
N PHE A 172 -7.80 2.94 -14.06
CA PHE A 172 -8.94 3.43 -14.82
C PHE A 172 -9.35 4.81 -14.29
N ASP A 173 -9.51 5.74 -15.20
CA ASP A 173 -10.03 7.08 -14.93
C ASP A 173 -11.18 7.35 -15.91
N GLY A 174 -12.39 7.21 -15.42
CA GLY A 174 -13.59 7.24 -16.26
C GLY A 174 -13.54 6.14 -17.32
N ILE A 175 -13.50 6.56 -18.57
CA ILE A 175 -13.40 5.67 -19.76
C ILE A 175 -11.97 5.31 -20.12
N ASN A 176 -10.99 5.99 -19.57
CA ASN A 176 -9.58 5.82 -19.92
C ASN A 176 -8.93 4.71 -19.08
N ALA A 177 -8.13 3.88 -19.74
CA ALA A 177 -7.29 2.87 -19.10
C ALA A 177 -5.82 3.22 -19.33
N TYR A 178 -5.11 3.52 -18.26
CA TYR A 178 -3.67 3.83 -18.29
C TYR A 178 -2.90 2.62 -17.78
N SER A 179 -2.10 2.02 -18.65
CA SER A 179 -1.21 0.92 -18.28
C SER A 179 0.23 1.42 -18.11
N PHE A 180 0.80 1.11 -16.98
CA PHE A 180 2.17 1.46 -16.62
C PHE A 180 3.00 0.20 -16.48
N ASP A 181 4.19 0.18 -17.06
CA ASP A 181 5.19 -0.87 -16.86
C ASP A 181 6.52 -0.21 -16.45
N TYR A 182 7.00 -0.57 -15.27
CA TYR A 182 8.24 -0.05 -14.71
C TYR A 182 9.29 -1.16 -14.65
N GLY A 183 10.48 -0.87 -15.19
CA GLY A 183 11.66 -1.66 -14.92
C GLY A 183 12.11 -1.45 -13.47
N LEU A 184 12.31 -2.54 -12.74
CA LEU A 184 12.86 -2.51 -11.39
C LEU A 184 14.35 -2.83 -11.42
N CYS A 185 15.12 -2.14 -10.58
CA CYS A 185 16.49 -2.56 -10.31
C CYS A 185 16.50 -4.02 -9.81
N GLY A 186 17.39 -4.82 -10.36
CA GLY A 186 17.56 -6.19 -9.87
C GLY A 186 18.07 -6.23 -8.43
N ARG A 187 18.63 -7.36 -8.04
CA ARG A 187 19.27 -7.49 -6.73
C ARG A 187 20.34 -6.43 -6.55
N THR A 188 20.31 -5.75 -5.43
CA THR A 188 21.35 -4.80 -5.04
C THR A 188 21.88 -5.15 -3.65
N ALA A 189 23.16 -4.90 -3.46
CA ALA A 189 23.80 -4.98 -2.15
C ALA A 189 24.56 -3.68 -1.93
N MET A 190 24.31 -3.04 -0.79
CA MET A 190 24.93 -1.77 -0.41
C MET A 190 25.51 -1.88 0.98
N LEU A 191 26.78 -1.47 1.12
CA LEU A 191 27.43 -1.33 2.42
C LEU A 191 27.63 0.16 2.70
N ARG A 192 27.12 0.61 3.83
CA ARG A 192 27.27 1.99 4.32
C ARG A 192 28.06 2.01 5.61
N ALA A 193 29.04 2.89 5.69
CA ALA A 193 29.78 3.18 6.91
C ALA A 193 29.51 4.64 7.31
N THR A 194 29.05 4.88 8.53
CA THR A 194 28.76 6.21 9.07
C THR A 194 29.63 6.43 10.31
N PHE A 195 30.48 7.43 10.26
CA PHE A 195 31.31 7.83 11.39
C PHE A 195 30.60 8.93 12.20
N LYS A 196 30.60 8.78 13.53
CA LYS A 196 30.14 9.80 14.47
C LYS A 196 31.37 10.58 14.98
N LEU A 197 31.40 11.83 14.67
CA LEU A 197 32.42 12.78 15.17
C LEU A 197 32.14 13.20 16.60
#